data_9a4c35792ffeb10de0f45f266e0003b5
#
_entry.id   9a4c35792ffeb10de0f45f266e0003b5
#
_cell.length_a   1.000
_cell.length_b   1.000
_cell.length_c   1.000
_cell.angle_alpha   90.00
_cell.angle_beta   90.00
_cell.angle_gamma   90.00
#
_symmetry.space_group_name_H-M   'P 1'
#
loop_
_entity.id
_entity.type
_entity.pdbx_description
1 polymer ?
#
loop_
_entity_poly.entity_id
_entity_poly.type
_entity_poly.pdbx_seq_one_letter_code
_entity_poly.pdbx_strand_id
1 'polypeptide(L)'
;MCGISGIIGNNWDDVQLKAMLDIQHHRGPDFSDCFINLNKYAGLGHNRLSIIDLSAAANCPMHDESNQLTIIFNGEIYNYIQLRKQLTHYRFKSNSDTEVILAAYAKWGEGCTEKLIGMYSFAIWDENRQKLFCSRDRLGIKPFYYHLHDGQLIFASEIKSILATGINAEPNWNAWSDYLIHGYLDHNNETFFKNIYSLPAGTNLSFSDGKIKFSKYWDLPSVTKEINNDPDLQSLINGQETWEVK
;
A
#
# COMPACT_ATOMS: atom_id res chain seq x y z
N MET A 1 8.62 -10.72 -3.82
CA MET A 1 7.63 -9.73 -3.32
C MET A 1 7.22 -8.85 -4.49
N CYS A 2 5.92 -8.55 -4.62
CA CYS A 2 5.46 -7.68 -5.71
C CYS A 2 6.03 -6.26 -5.63
N GLY A 3 6.00 -5.55 -6.76
CA GLY A 3 6.30 -4.13 -6.85
C GLY A 3 5.04 -3.35 -7.26
N ILE A 4 4.73 -2.28 -6.53
CA ILE A 4 3.68 -1.33 -6.91
C ILE A 4 4.31 0.02 -7.23
N SER A 5 3.72 0.73 -8.18
CA SER A 5 4.12 2.09 -8.54
C SER A 5 2.94 2.86 -9.11
N GLY A 6 2.97 4.18 -9.02
CA GLY A 6 1.93 4.99 -9.62
C GLY A 6 2.28 6.47 -9.70
N ILE A 7 1.62 7.14 -10.63
CA ILE A 7 1.70 8.58 -10.85
C ILE A 7 0.28 9.11 -10.97
N ILE A 8 -0.08 10.09 -10.14
CA ILE A 8 -1.40 10.73 -10.14
C ILE A 8 -1.20 12.24 -10.25
N GLY A 9 -1.87 12.84 -11.20
CA GLY A 9 -1.79 14.27 -11.48
C GLY A 9 -1.52 14.54 -12.97
N ASN A 10 -1.19 15.78 -13.30
CA ASN A 10 -0.89 16.21 -14.66
C ASN A 10 0.62 16.14 -14.94
N ASN A 11 0.99 16.32 -16.21
CA ASN A 11 2.39 16.48 -16.66
C ASN A 11 3.30 15.27 -16.45
N TRP A 12 2.80 14.07 -16.72
CA TRP A 12 3.58 12.85 -16.82
C TRP A 12 3.28 12.09 -18.12
N ASP A 13 4.12 11.15 -18.48
CA ASP A 13 3.96 10.32 -19.67
C ASP A 13 4.14 8.82 -19.35
N ASP A 14 3.74 8.01 -20.33
CA ASP A 14 3.77 6.55 -20.22
C ASP A 14 5.22 6.02 -20.06
N VAL A 15 6.23 6.78 -20.51
CA VAL A 15 7.65 6.41 -20.39
C VAL A 15 8.10 6.45 -18.94
N GLN A 16 7.63 7.44 -18.16
CA GLN A 16 7.93 7.55 -16.74
C GLN A 16 7.35 6.35 -15.96
N LEU A 17 6.08 6.00 -16.20
CA LEU A 17 5.46 4.84 -15.52
C LEU A 17 6.16 3.53 -15.92
N LYS A 18 6.53 3.39 -17.19
CA LYS A 18 7.30 2.23 -17.66
C LYS A 18 8.68 2.15 -17.00
N ALA A 19 9.39 3.26 -16.89
CA ALA A 19 10.69 3.29 -16.21
C ALA A 19 10.57 2.87 -14.73
N MET A 20 9.46 3.26 -14.05
CA MET A 20 9.18 2.81 -12.70
C MET A 20 8.99 1.29 -12.61
N LEU A 21 8.30 0.68 -13.56
CA LEU A 21 8.09 -0.76 -13.63
C LEU A 21 9.38 -1.51 -13.93
N ASP A 22 10.13 -1.05 -14.92
CA ASP A 22 11.35 -1.70 -15.38
C ASP A 22 12.41 -1.78 -14.27
N ILE A 23 12.63 -0.70 -13.53
CA ILE A 23 13.66 -0.64 -12.49
C ILE A 23 13.32 -1.51 -11.26
N GLN A 24 12.04 -1.82 -11.02
CA GLN A 24 11.62 -2.70 -9.92
C GLN A 24 11.15 -4.09 -10.39
N HIS A 25 11.44 -4.49 -11.65
CA HIS A 25 11.06 -5.78 -12.21
C HIS A 25 11.54 -6.98 -11.35
N HIS A 26 12.74 -6.86 -10.72
CA HIS A 26 13.30 -7.87 -9.81
C HIS A 26 12.37 -8.23 -8.64
N ARG A 27 11.41 -7.35 -8.26
CA ARG A 27 10.45 -7.63 -7.19
C ARG A 27 9.36 -8.62 -7.60
N GLY A 28 9.00 -8.63 -8.88
CA GLY A 28 7.93 -9.47 -9.39
C GLY A 28 8.12 -9.78 -10.86
N PRO A 29 8.99 -10.78 -11.18
CA PRO A 29 9.37 -11.09 -12.56
C PRO A 29 8.32 -11.92 -13.32
N ASP A 30 7.25 -12.41 -12.65
CA ASP A 30 6.33 -13.36 -13.27
C ASP A 30 5.32 -12.66 -14.20
N PHE A 31 4.95 -11.41 -13.89
CA PHE A 31 4.04 -10.62 -14.72
C PHE A 31 4.22 -9.13 -14.42
N SER A 32 4.14 -8.29 -15.45
CA SER A 32 4.22 -6.84 -15.31
C SER A 32 3.18 -6.19 -16.21
N ASP A 33 2.38 -5.28 -15.65
CA ASP A 33 1.37 -4.54 -16.39
C ASP A 33 1.08 -3.19 -15.74
N CYS A 34 0.37 -2.32 -16.47
CA CYS A 34 -0.05 -1.01 -15.98
C CYS A 34 -1.47 -0.66 -16.43
N PHE A 35 -2.11 0.18 -15.64
CA PHE A 35 -3.35 0.85 -15.95
C PHE A 35 -3.08 2.34 -16.11
N ILE A 36 -3.68 2.94 -17.14
CA ILE A 36 -3.69 4.39 -17.36
C ILE A 36 -5.13 4.77 -17.63
N ASN A 37 -5.68 5.70 -16.85
CA ASN A 37 -7.05 6.13 -17.08
C ASN A 37 -7.16 7.02 -18.35
N LEU A 38 -8.38 7.18 -18.85
CA LEU A 38 -8.64 7.83 -20.14
C LEU A 38 -8.05 9.26 -20.23
N ASN A 39 -8.04 9.99 -19.13
CA ASN A 39 -7.54 11.38 -19.09
C ASN A 39 -6.04 11.46 -18.83
N LYS A 40 -5.34 10.33 -18.73
CA LYS A 40 -3.93 10.25 -18.31
C LYS A 40 -3.62 11.01 -17.02
N TYR A 41 -4.60 11.07 -16.11
CA TYR A 41 -4.45 11.66 -14.79
C TYR A 41 -3.92 10.65 -13.76
N ALA A 42 -4.28 9.37 -13.91
CA ALA A 42 -3.86 8.29 -13.04
C ALA A 42 -3.19 7.17 -13.83
N GLY A 43 -1.96 6.82 -13.42
CA GLY A 43 -1.21 5.67 -13.88
C GLY A 43 -0.83 4.77 -12.70
N LEU A 44 -1.15 3.48 -12.79
CA LEU A 44 -0.82 2.47 -11.79
C LEU A 44 -0.04 1.34 -12.44
N GLY A 45 1.10 0.96 -11.89
CA GLY A 45 1.97 -0.09 -12.39
C GLY A 45 2.17 -1.20 -11.35
N HIS A 46 2.26 -2.44 -11.82
CA HIS A 46 2.44 -3.61 -10.98
C HIS A 46 3.42 -4.61 -11.55
N ASN A 47 4.38 -5.07 -10.73
CA ASN A 47 5.25 -6.20 -11.00
C ASN A 47 4.85 -7.34 -10.06
N ARG A 48 4.40 -8.47 -10.59
CA ARG A 48 3.85 -9.59 -9.84
C ARG A 48 4.87 -10.66 -9.56
N LEU A 49 4.96 -11.07 -8.30
CA LEU A 49 5.46 -12.38 -7.89
C LEU A 49 4.25 -13.23 -7.49
N SER A 50 3.98 -14.32 -8.21
CA SER A 50 2.80 -15.15 -8.05
C SER A 50 2.93 -16.08 -6.86
N ILE A 51 2.10 -15.92 -5.81
CA ILE A 51 2.13 -16.71 -4.57
C ILE A 51 0.75 -17.33 -4.32
N ILE A 52 -0.28 -16.48 -4.14
CA ILE A 52 -1.68 -16.91 -3.99
C ILE A 52 -2.33 -16.80 -5.38
N ASP A 53 -3.11 -17.80 -5.78
CA ASP A 53 -3.76 -17.88 -7.09
C ASP A 53 -2.80 -17.62 -8.26
N LEU A 54 -2.23 -18.68 -8.80
CA LEU A 54 -1.25 -18.60 -9.91
C LEU A 54 -1.88 -18.28 -11.27
N SER A 55 -3.21 -18.16 -11.34
CA SER A 55 -3.93 -17.87 -12.60
C SER A 55 -3.76 -16.41 -13.03
N ALA A 56 -4.00 -16.15 -14.32
CA ALA A 56 -4.02 -14.79 -14.85
C ALA A 56 -5.15 -13.92 -14.26
N ALA A 57 -6.20 -14.53 -13.68
CA ALA A 57 -7.29 -13.79 -13.03
C ALA A 57 -6.84 -13.00 -11.80
N ALA A 58 -5.69 -13.38 -11.22
CA ALA A 58 -5.09 -12.67 -10.08
C ALA A 58 -4.01 -11.65 -10.48
N ASN A 59 -3.84 -11.37 -11.77
CA ASN A 59 -2.91 -10.33 -12.22
C ASN A 59 -3.41 -8.93 -11.81
N CYS A 60 -2.46 -8.06 -11.53
CA CYS A 60 -2.70 -6.64 -11.27
C CYS A 60 -2.03 -5.79 -12.37
N PRO A 61 -2.57 -4.61 -12.66
CA PRO A 61 -3.73 -3.96 -12.04
C PRO A 61 -5.03 -4.74 -12.22
N MET A 62 -5.78 -4.90 -11.12
CA MET A 62 -7.04 -5.64 -11.11
C MET A 62 -8.22 -4.67 -11.03
N HIS A 63 -9.28 -4.96 -11.80
CA HIS A 63 -10.48 -4.12 -11.87
C HIS A 63 -11.68 -4.81 -11.24
N ASP A 64 -12.58 -4.03 -10.64
CA ASP A 64 -13.90 -4.50 -10.26
C ASP A 64 -14.78 -4.78 -11.49
N GLU A 65 -15.97 -5.34 -11.30
CA GLU A 65 -16.86 -5.70 -12.41
C GLU A 65 -17.33 -4.48 -13.21
N SER A 66 -17.42 -3.32 -12.58
CA SER A 66 -17.83 -2.06 -13.22
C SER A 66 -16.70 -1.29 -13.88
N ASN A 67 -15.45 -1.73 -13.72
CA ASN A 67 -14.23 -1.01 -14.11
C ASN A 67 -14.12 0.41 -13.50
N GLN A 68 -14.75 0.63 -12.36
CA GLN A 68 -14.68 1.91 -11.65
C GLN A 68 -13.58 1.91 -10.57
N LEU A 69 -13.19 0.73 -10.11
CA LEU A 69 -12.12 0.57 -9.14
C LEU A 69 -10.98 -0.22 -9.76
N THR A 70 -9.77 0.28 -9.61
CA THR A 70 -8.54 -0.39 -10.07
C THR A 70 -7.56 -0.49 -8.91
N ILE A 71 -7.10 -1.70 -8.59
CA ILE A 71 -6.15 -1.95 -7.51
C ILE A 71 -4.81 -2.49 -8.01
N ILE A 72 -3.74 -2.03 -7.35
CA ILE A 72 -2.42 -2.67 -7.34
C ILE A 72 -2.05 -3.01 -5.90
N PHE A 73 -1.40 -4.17 -5.69
CA PHE A 73 -1.20 -4.73 -4.37
C PHE A 73 0.14 -5.44 -4.21
N ASN A 74 0.80 -5.19 -3.10
CA ASN A 74 2.00 -5.90 -2.66
C ASN A 74 1.80 -6.39 -1.24
N GLY A 75 1.52 -7.68 -1.05
CA GLY A 75 1.29 -8.20 0.29
C GLY A 75 0.60 -9.54 0.34
N GLU A 76 0.07 -9.85 1.52
CA GLU A 76 -0.81 -10.97 1.83
C GLU A 76 -1.84 -10.55 2.87
N ILE A 77 -3.13 -10.84 2.61
CA ILE A 77 -4.23 -10.65 3.56
C ILE A 77 -4.57 -12.00 4.21
N TYR A 78 -4.15 -12.22 5.42
CA TYR A 78 -4.26 -13.52 6.09
C TYR A 78 -5.71 -13.95 6.35
N ASN A 79 -6.60 -13.00 6.60
CA ASN A 79 -8.02 -13.26 6.86
C ASN A 79 -8.91 -13.12 5.60
N TYR A 80 -8.36 -13.20 4.38
CA TYR A 80 -9.10 -12.99 3.15
C TYR A 80 -10.27 -13.99 2.98
N ILE A 81 -10.12 -15.24 3.41
CA ILE A 81 -11.18 -16.26 3.32
C ILE A 81 -12.39 -15.88 4.20
N GLN A 82 -12.13 -15.37 5.42
CA GLN A 82 -13.18 -14.91 6.34
C GLN A 82 -13.88 -13.66 5.81
N LEU A 83 -13.12 -12.72 5.26
CA LEU A 83 -13.67 -11.50 4.66
C LEU A 83 -14.50 -11.83 3.42
N ARG A 84 -14.05 -12.74 2.57
CA ARG A 84 -14.78 -13.20 1.37
C ARG A 84 -16.18 -13.71 1.73
N LYS A 85 -16.33 -14.45 2.83
CA LYS A 85 -17.64 -14.93 3.33
C LYS A 85 -18.58 -13.78 3.74
N GLN A 86 -18.06 -12.62 4.13
CA GLN A 86 -18.84 -11.44 4.49
C GLN A 86 -19.23 -10.59 3.27
N LEU A 87 -18.54 -10.77 2.14
CA LEU A 87 -18.69 -10.00 0.90
C LEU A 87 -19.61 -10.69 -0.11
N THR A 88 -20.74 -11.24 0.35
CA THR A 88 -21.65 -12.11 -0.41
C THR A 88 -22.27 -11.47 -1.65
N HIS A 89 -22.34 -10.16 -1.72
CA HIS A 89 -22.89 -9.41 -2.85
C HIS A 89 -21.85 -9.12 -3.95
N TYR A 90 -20.57 -9.40 -3.68
CA TYR A 90 -19.51 -9.21 -4.67
C TYR A 90 -19.30 -10.50 -5.49
N ARG A 91 -19.24 -10.35 -6.81
CA ARG A 91 -19.03 -11.47 -7.72
C ARG A 91 -17.54 -11.66 -7.97
N PHE A 92 -16.93 -12.55 -7.23
CA PHE A 92 -15.51 -12.87 -7.35
C PHE A 92 -15.18 -13.61 -8.64
N LYS A 93 -14.08 -13.22 -9.30
CA LYS A 93 -13.56 -13.83 -10.53
C LYS A 93 -12.28 -14.64 -10.28
N SER A 94 -11.61 -14.42 -9.15
CA SER A 94 -10.37 -15.08 -8.74
C SER A 94 -10.47 -15.65 -7.33
N ASN A 95 -9.44 -16.36 -6.90
CA ASN A 95 -9.26 -16.77 -5.51
C ASN A 95 -8.22 -15.90 -4.77
N SER A 96 -7.85 -14.77 -5.37
CA SER A 96 -6.86 -13.86 -4.84
C SER A 96 -7.39 -13.07 -3.64
N ASP A 97 -6.52 -12.81 -2.68
CA ASP A 97 -6.72 -11.87 -1.59
C ASP A 97 -6.79 -10.42 -2.08
N THR A 98 -6.14 -10.11 -3.20
CA THR A 98 -6.23 -8.79 -3.86
C THR A 98 -7.68 -8.44 -4.21
N GLU A 99 -8.42 -9.37 -4.79
CA GLU A 99 -9.83 -9.15 -5.14
C GLU A 99 -10.70 -8.94 -3.90
N VAL A 100 -10.33 -9.56 -2.77
CA VAL A 100 -11.01 -9.35 -1.49
C VAL A 100 -10.81 -7.93 -0.97
N ILE A 101 -9.62 -7.32 -1.16
CA ILE A 101 -9.40 -5.90 -0.81
C ILE A 101 -10.30 -5.00 -1.66
N LEU A 102 -10.36 -5.25 -2.97
CA LEU A 102 -11.19 -4.48 -3.91
C LEU A 102 -12.67 -4.55 -3.52
N ALA A 103 -13.19 -5.76 -3.26
CA ALA A 103 -14.55 -6.00 -2.78
C ALA A 103 -14.83 -5.34 -1.42
N ALA A 104 -13.84 -5.36 -0.51
CA ALA A 104 -13.94 -4.71 0.80
C ALA A 104 -14.02 -3.18 0.68
N TYR A 105 -13.21 -2.59 -0.20
CA TYR A 105 -13.27 -1.15 -0.48
C TYR A 105 -14.60 -0.76 -1.13
N ALA A 106 -15.10 -1.54 -2.08
CA ALA A 106 -16.41 -1.30 -2.70
C ALA A 106 -17.54 -1.30 -1.66
N LYS A 107 -17.46 -2.16 -0.62
CA LYS A 107 -18.50 -2.28 0.40
C LYS A 107 -18.34 -1.29 1.56
N TRP A 108 -17.13 -1.10 2.06
CA TRP A 108 -16.86 -0.36 3.31
C TRP A 108 -16.07 0.95 3.10
N GLY A 109 -15.71 1.25 1.84
CA GLY A 109 -14.87 2.41 1.54
C GLY A 109 -13.51 2.32 2.22
N GLU A 110 -12.98 3.46 2.66
CA GLU A 110 -11.68 3.56 3.33
C GLU A 110 -11.61 2.81 4.67
N GLY A 111 -12.75 2.57 5.34
CA GLY A 111 -12.83 1.76 6.56
C GLY A 111 -12.57 0.27 6.36
N CYS A 112 -12.37 -0.19 5.12
CA CYS A 112 -12.00 -1.58 4.84
C CYS A 112 -10.68 -1.98 5.52
N THR A 113 -9.74 -1.04 5.69
CA THR A 113 -8.41 -1.29 6.27
C THR A 113 -8.45 -1.74 7.72
N GLU A 114 -9.44 -1.32 8.50
CA GLU A 114 -9.65 -1.76 9.89
C GLU A 114 -9.93 -3.27 9.98
N LYS A 115 -10.50 -3.85 8.91
CA LYS A 115 -10.88 -5.26 8.83
C LYS A 115 -9.78 -6.15 8.26
N LEU A 116 -8.77 -5.58 7.61
CA LEU A 116 -7.67 -6.32 7.01
C LEU A 116 -6.66 -6.76 8.07
N ILE A 117 -6.31 -8.03 8.06
CA ILE A 117 -5.22 -8.60 8.86
C ILE A 117 -4.20 -9.18 7.88
N GLY A 118 -2.98 -8.65 7.89
CA GLY A 118 -1.94 -9.07 6.98
C GLY A 118 -0.77 -8.10 6.91
N MET A 119 0.12 -8.36 5.99
CA MET A 119 1.26 -7.51 5.63
C MET A 119 1.02 -6.98 4.21
N TYR A 120 0.86 -5.67 4.06
CA TYR A 120 0.45 -5.12 2.77
C TYR A 120 0.83 -3.67 2.54
N SER A 121 0.95 -3.34 1.27
CA SER A 121 0.79 -2.00 0.72
C SER A 121 -0.05 -2.10 -0.56
N PHE A 122 -1.02 -1.23 -0.70
CA PHE A 122 -1.86 -1.20 -1.89
C PHE A 122 -2.24 0.23 -2.29
N ALA A 123 -2.67 0.37 -3.54
CA ALA A 123 -3.27 1.58 -4.05
C ALA A 123 -4.51 1.24 -4.87
N ILE A 124 -5.61 1.94 -4.63
CA ILE A 124 -6.88 1.83 -5.36
C ILE A 124 -7.18 3.17 -6.01
N TRP A 125 -7.34 3.17 -7.32
CA TRP A 125 -7.90 4.29 -8.06
C TRP A 125 -9.43 4.13 -8.14
N ASP A 126 -10.17 5.14 -7.70
CA ASP A 126 -11.63 5.24 -7.77
C ASP A 126 -11.98 6.26 -8.87
N GLU A 127 -12.38 5.74 -10.04
CA GLU A 127 -12.68 6.56 -11.20
C GLU A 127 -13.91 7.46 -10.97
N ASN A 128 -14.91 6.98 -10.22
CA ASN A 128 -16.12 7.77 -9.92
C ASN A 128 -15.81 8.98 -9.03
N ARG A 129 -14.89 8.79 -8.09
CA ARG A 129 -14.52 9.83 -7.12
C ARG A 129 -13.29 10.64 -7.57
N GLN A 130 -12.64 10.24 -8.67
CA GLN A 130 -11.35 10.80 -9.12
C GLN A 130 -10.34 10.85 -7.95
N LYS A 131 -10.20 9.73 -7.26
CA LYS A 131 -9.48 9.64 -6.00
C LYS A 131 -8.58 8.42 -5.95
N LEU A 132 -7.35 8.62 -5.51
CA LEU A 132 -6.46 7.53 -5.12
C LEU A 132 -6.61 7.27 -3.62
N PHE A 133 -6.73 6.00 -3.25
CA PHE A 133 -6.69 5.52 -1.88
C PHE A 133 -5.56 4.51 -1.72
N CYS A 134 -4.60 4.80 -0.85
CA CYS A 134 -3.49 3.93 -0.53
C CYS A 134 -3.53 3.55 0.95
N SER A 135 -2.99 2.38 1.26
CA SER A 135 -2.83 1.94 2.64
C SER A 135 -1.56 1.13 2.83
N ARG A 136 -0.96 1.27 4.01
CA ARG A 136 0.17 0.47 4.48
C ARG A 136 -0.21 -0.28 5.74
N ASP A 137 0.23 -1.54 5.84
CA ASP A 137 -0.11 -2.42 6.96
C ASP A 137 0.28 -1.87 8.34
N ARG A 138 -0.30 -2.48 9.37
CA ARG A 138 -0.20 -2.05 10.78
C ARG A 138 1.22 -1.86 11.28
N LEU A 139 2.14 -2.70 10.85
CA LEU A 139 3.54 -2.69 11.28
C LEU A 139 4.50 -2.12 10.23
N GLY A 140 3.97 -1.69 9.05
CA GLY A 140 4.77 -1.16 7.95
C GLY A 140 5.71 -2.20 7.31
N ILE A 141 5.32 -3.49 7.32
CA ILE A 141 6.14 -4.59 6.79
C ILE A 141 6.36 -4.42 5.29
N LYS A 142 5.31 -4.02 4.54
CA LYS A 142 5.47 -3.75 3.12
C LYS A 142 5.86 -2.30 2.88
N PRO A 143 6.84 -2.05 2.02
CA PRO A 143 7.30 -0.70 1.74
C PRO A 143 6.28 0.09 0.92
N PHE A 144 6.16 1.37 1.22
CA PHE A 144 5.42 2.34 0.43
C PHE A 144 6.09 3.70 0.57
N TYR A 145 6.70 4.19 -0.51
CA TYR A 145 7.34 5.50 -0.58
C TYR A 145 6.55 6.42 -1.49
N TYR A 146 6.57 7.72 -1.20
CA TYR A 146 5.87 8.71 -2.01
C TYR A 146 6.62 10.03 -2.10
N HIS A 147 6.35 10.75 -3.17
CA HIS A 147 6.78 12.12 -3.46
C HIS A 147 5.57 12.93 -3.90
N LEU A 148 5.38 14.12 -3.30
CA LEU A 148 4.35 15.06 -3.68
C LEU A 148 5.00 16.37 -4.11
N HIS A 149 4.73 16.80 -5.34
CA HIS A 149 5.22 18.06 -5.88
C HIS A 149 4.21 18.64 -6.89
N ASP A 150 3.90 19.92 -6.78
CA ASP A 150 3.03 20.67 -7.69
C ASP A 150 1.69 19.95 -8.01
N GLY A 151 1.07 19.36 -6.98
CA GLY A 151 -0.20 18.66 -7.14
C GLY A 151 -0.11 17.34 -7.86
N GLN A 152 1.10 16.80 -8.06
CA GLN A 152 1.36 15.45 -8.57
C GLN A 152 1.86 14.55 -7.46
N LEU A 153 1.27 13.38 -7.32
CA LEU A 153 1.71 12.32 -6.40
C LEU A 153 2.37 11.20 -7.19
N ILE A 154 3.60 10.86 -6.81
CA ILE A 154 4.33 9.70 -7.32
C ILE A 154 4.58 8.78 -6.14
N PHE A 155 4.32 7.47 -6.29
CA PHE A 155 4.56 6.50 -5.24
C PHE A 155 5.09 5.17 -5.79
N ALA A 156 5.83 4.44 -4.95
CA ALA A 156 6.36 3.13 -5.32
C ALA A 156 6.74 2.29 -4.10
N SER A 157 6.94 0.98 -4.35
CA SER A 157 7.54 0.07 -3.36
C SER A 157 9.03 0.36 -3.11
N GLU A 158 9.73 1.01 -4.04
CA GLU A 158 11.15 1.34 -3.91
C GLU A 158 11.45 2.78 -4.35
N ILE A 159 12.31 3.46 -3.61
CA ILE A 159 12.68 4.86 -3.88
C ILE A 159 13.26 5.04 -5.29
N LYS A 160 14.06 4.09 -5.77
CA LYS A 160 14.65 4.16 -7.11
C LYS A 160 13.60 4.22 -8.23
N SER A 161 12.40 3.65 -8.02
CA SER A 161 11.27 3.78 -8.94
C SER A 161 10.78 5.22 -9.03
N ILE A 162 10.70 5.92 -7.89
CA ILE A 162 10.34 7.34 -7.85
C ILE A 162 11.42 8.17 -8.58
N LEU A 163 12.69 7.90 -8.31
CA LEU A 163 13.81 8.61 -8.96
C LEU A 163 13.87 8.36 -10.48
N ALA A 164 13.41 7.19 -10.95
CA ALA A 164 13.36 6.87 -12.37
C ALA A 164 12.42 7.77 -13.19
N THR A 165 11.52 8.51 -12.53
CA THR A 165 10.65 9.52 -13.20
C THR A 165 11.36 10.83 -13.52
N GLY A 166 12.65 10.98 -13.16
CA GLY A 166 13.44 12.19 -13.38
C GLY A 166 13.52 13.12 -12.16
N ILE A 167 13.00 12.71 -11.01
CA ILE A 167 13.14 13.46 -9.75
C ILE A 167 14.61 13.44 -9.32
N ASN A 168 15.14 14.62 -8.94
CA ASN A 168 16.50 14.76 -8.46
C ASN A 168 16.74 13.95 -7.17
N ALA A 169 17.83 13.18 -7.18
CA ALA A 169 18.29 12.43 -6.00
C ALA A 169 19.07 13.35 -5.03
N GLU A 170 18.38 14.36 -4.48
CA GLU A 170 18.97 15.25 -3.47
C GLU A 170 19.07 14.52 -2.12
N PRO A 171 20.24 14.59 -1.42
CA PRO A 171 20.37 13.99 -0.11
C PRO A 171 19.57 14.76 0.95
N ASN A 172 18.89 14.03 1.84
CA ASN A 172 18.32 14.56 3.07
C ASN A 172 19.39 14.50 4.18
N TRP A 173 20.08 15.60 4.41
CA TRP A 173 21.19 15.64 5.35
C TRP A 173 20.79 15.38 6.80
N ASN A 174 19.54 15.65 7.18
CA ASN A 174 19.05 15.33 8.53
C ASN A 174 18.97 13.81 8.71
N ALA A 175 18.33 13.10 7.79
CA ALA A 175 18.23 11.63 7.83
C ALA A 175 19.61 10.98 7.74
N TRP A 176 20.52 11.51 6.93
CA TRP A 176 21.92 11.05 6.86
C TRP A 176 22.65 11.27 8.18
N SER A 177 22.48 12.42 8.80
CA SER A 177 23.08 12.73 10.12
C SER A 177 22.61 11.77 11.19
N ASP A 178 21.28 11.56 11.29
CA ASP A 178 20.66 10.65 12.26
C ASP A 178 21.19 9.22 12.09
N TYR A 179 21.32 8.76 10.86
CA TYR A 179 21.88 7.45 10.56
C TYR A 179 23.37 7.32 10.92
N LEU A 180 24.21 8.30 10.50
CA LEU A 180 25.65 8.23 10.69
C LEU A 180 26.06 8.40 12.17
N ILE A 181 25.31 9.19 12.94
CA ILE A 181 25.62 9.47 14.35
C ILE A 181 24.97 8.44 15.28
N HIS A 182 23.71 8.07 15.01
CA HIS A 182 22.88 7.30 15.95
C HIS A 182 22.48 5.92 15.43
N GLY A 183 22.69 5.63 14.15
CA GLY A 183 22.24 4.38 13.51
C GLY A 183 20.72 4.33 13.28
N TYR A 184 20.02 5.46 13.37
CA TYR A 184 18.57 5.52 13.19
C TYR A 184 18.19 5.46 11.72
N LEU A 185 17.27 4.53 11.38
CA LEU A 185 16.78 4.34 10.01
C LEU A 185 15.29 4.73 9.89
N ASP A 186 14.43 4.07 10.63
CA ASP A 186 12.97 4.17 10.48
C ASP A 186 12.30 4.85 11.68
N HIS A 187 13.00 5.77 12.34
CA HIS A 187 12.51 6.48 13.52
C HIS A 187 11.48 7.58 13.17
N ASN A 188 11.42 7.99 11.91
CA ASN A 188 10.43 8.92 11.36
C ASN A 188 10.06 8.55 9.91
N ASN A 189 9.30 9.39 9.21
CA ASN A 189 8.84 9.13 7.85
C ASN A 189 9.79 9.67 6.77
N GLU A 190 10.88 10.31 7.14
CA GLU A 190 11.86 10.83 6.20
C GLU A 190 12.73 9.70 5.64
N THR A 191 13.21 9.89 4.43
CA THR A 191 14.17 8.99 3.79
C THR A 191 15.51 9.69 3.59
N PHE A 192 16.53 8.96 3.14
CA PHE A 192 17.82 9.56 2.76
C PHE A 192 17.73 10.52 1.57
N PHE A 193 16.58 10.58 0.89
CA PHE A 193 16.33 11.47 -0.24
C PHE A 193 15.33 12.56 0.17
N LYS A 194 15.69 13.80 -0.10
CA LYS A 194 14.85 14.96 0.17
C LYS A 194 13.54 14.90 -0.59
N ASN A 195 12.44 15.25 0.10
CA ASN A 195 11.07 15.23 -0.44
C ASN A 195 10.54 13.85 -0.86
N ILE A 196 11.22 12.76 -0.52
CA ILE A 196 10.70 11.40 -0.65
C ILE A 196 10.46 10.86 0.75
N TYR A 197 9.22 10.45 1.02
CA TYR A 197 8.76 10.04 2.33
C TYR A 197 8.29 8.59 2.32
N SER A 198 8.37 7.94 3.47
CA SER A 198 7.74 6.65 3.72
C SER A 198 6.32 6.87 4.25
N LEU A 199 5.33 6.14 3.73
CA LEU A 199 3.99 6.15 4.33
C LEU A 199 4.07 5.48 5.71
N PRO A 200 3.62 6.13 6.79
CA PRO A 200 3.68 5.55 8.13
C PRO A 200 2.93 4.22 8.24
N ALA A 201 3.39 3.34 9.13
CA ALA A 201 2.68 2.12 9.49
C ALA A 201 1.25 2.41 9.97
N GLY A 202 0.30 1.51 9.69
CA GLY A 202 -1.09 1.64 10.10
C GLY A 202 -1.81 2.88 9.56
N THR A 203 -1.37 3.39 8.40
CA THR A 203 -1.85 4.67 7.87
C THR A 203 -2.39 4.51 6.45
N ASN A 204 -3.51 5.18 6.20
CA ASN A 204 -4.09 5.39 4.89
C ASN A 204 -3.65 6.75 4.33
N LEU A 205 -3.45 6.81 3.03
CA LEU A 205 -3.22 8.02 2.25
C LEU A 205 -4.34 8.13 1.21
N SER A 206 -5.07 9.22 1.22
CA SER A 206 -6.03 9.57 0.17
C SER A 206 -5.50 10.78 -0.60
N PHE A 207 -5.60 10.74 -1.93
CA PHE A 207 -5.18 11.83 -2.80
C PHE A 207 -6.29 12.19 -3.78
N SER A 208 -6.68 13.45 -3.79
CA SER A 208 -7.62 14.07 -4.75
C SER A 208 -7.33 15.57 -4.83
N ASP A 209 -7.66 16.18 -5.97
CA ASP A 209 -7.50 17.63 -6.21
C ASP A 209 -6.09 18.16 -5.85
N GLY A 210 -5.05 17.37 -6.15
CA GLY A 210 -3.65 17.74 -5.87
C GLY A 210 -3.26 17.72 -4.39
N LYS A 211 -4.08 17.17 -3.49
CA LYS A 211 -3.87 17.19 -2.04
C LYS A 211 -3.87 15.80 -1.44
N ILE A 212 -2.95 15.57 -0.50
CA ILE A 212 -2.91 14.36 0.33
C ILE A 212 -3.69 14.59 1.63
N LYS A 213 -4.43 13.56 2.04
CA LYS A 213 -5.00 13.43 3.38
C LYS A 213 -4.53 12.10 3.98
N PHE A 214 -3.97 12.14 5.18
CA PHE A 214 -3.63 10.96 5.95
C PHE A 214 -4.71 10.62 6.96
N SER A 215 -4.95 9.32 7.18
CA SER A 215 -5.77 8.81 8.27
C SER A 215 -5.12 7.58 8.88
N LYS A 216 -4.79 7.64 10.15
CA LYS A 216 -4.24 6.52 10.91
C LYS A 216 -5.39 5.60 11.31
N TYR A 217 -5.37 4.35 10.82
CA TYR A 217 -6.43 3.38 11.12
C TYR A 217 -6.02 2.38 12.21
N TRP A 218 -4.74 2.33 12.56
CA TRP A 218 -4.23 1.48 13.62
C TRP A 218 -3.02 2.12 14.31
N ASP A 219 -2.91 1.89 15.63
CA ASP A 219 -1.83 2.40 16.45
C ASP A 219 -1.60 1.48 17.65
N LEU A 220 -0.35 1.08 17.91
CA LEU A 220 0.00 0.23 19.05
C LEU A 220 -0.38 0.84 20.42
N PRO A 221 -0.15 2.14 20.69
CA PRO A 221 -0.60 2.76 21.93
C PRO A 221 -2.11 2.72 22.16
N SER A 222 -2.92 2.80 21.09
CA SER A 222 -4.38 2.68 21.20
C SER A 222 -4.79 1.28 21.60
N VAL A 223 -4.23 0.26 20.94
CA VAL A 223 -4.46 -1.15 21.28
C VAL A 223 -4.02 -1.48 22.71
N THR A 224 -2.86 -0.97 23.14
CA THR A 224 -2.38 -1.16 24.51
C THR A 224 -3.33 -0.55 25.55
N LYS A 225 -3.93 0.62 25.25
CA LYS A 225 -4.93 1.23 26.13
C LYS A 225 -6.22 0.41 26.20
N GLU A 226 -6.68 -0.13 25.07
CA GLU A 226 -7.85 -1.02 25.04
C GLU A 226 -7.60 -2.27 25.88
N ILE A 227 -6.46 -2.94 25.71
CA ILE A 227 -6.06 -4.10 26.50
C ILE A 227 -6.00 -3.77 28.01
N ASN A 228 -5.41 -2.64 28.37
CA ASN A 228 -5.30 -2.20 29.77
C ASN A 228 -6.65 -1.83 30.41
N ASN A 229 -7.66 -1.50 29.59
CA ASN A 229 -9.00 -1.17 30.07
C ASN A 229 -9.98 -2.36 30.03
N ASP A 230 -9.57 -3.50 29.46
CA ASP A 230 -10.38 -4.71 29.37
C ASP A 230 -9.90 -5.76 30.37
N PRO A 231 -10.65 -6.01 31.48
CA PRO A 231 -10.26 -6.99 32.52
C PRO A 231 -10.09 -8.41 31.98
N ASP A 232 -10.88 -8.81 30.98
CA ASP A 232 -10.83 -10.16 30.41
C ASP A 232 -9.56 -10.34 29.58
N LEU A 233 -9.18 -9.32 28.78
CA LEU A 233 -7.90 -9.34 28.04
C LEU A 233 -6.69 -9.28 28.98
N GLN A 234 -6.75 -8.50 30.07
CA GLN A 234 -5.70 -8.48 31.09
C GLN A 234 -5.56 -9.84 31.78
N SER A 235 -6.64 -10.53 32.08
CA SER A 235 -6.60 -11.85 32.70
C SER A 235 -5.97 -12.90 31.77
N LEU A 236 -6.23 -12.81 30.45
CA LEU A 236 -5.61 -13.66 29.45
C LEU A 236 -4.09 -13.43 29.33
N ILE A 237 -3.64 -12.18 29.41
CA ILE A 237 -2.22 -11.82 29.35
C ILE A 237 -1.50 -12.26 30.62
N ASN A 238 -2.10 -12.05 31.78
CA ASN A 238 -1.53 -12.40 33.08
C ASN A 238 -1.62 -13.91 33.39
N GLY A 239 -2.54 -14.64 32.74
CA GLY A 239 -2.72 -16.09 32.90
C GLY A 239 -1.91 -16.93 31.89
N GLN A 240 -1.21 -16.33 30.95
CA GLN A 240 -0.27 -17.02 30.07
C GLN A 240 1.04 -17.25 30.82
N GLU A 241 1.09 -18.30 31.64
CA GLU A 241 2.34 -18.93 31.99
C GLU A 241 3.11 -19.25 30.72
N THR A 242 4.31 -18.69 30.63
CA THR A 242 5.42 -18.99 29.73
C THR A 242 5.19 -20.16 28.76
N TRP A 243 5.11 -19.85 27.46
CA TRP A 243 5.25 -20.85 26.41
C TRP A 243 6.67 -21.43 26.48
N GLU A 244 6.84 -22.57 27.17
CA GLU A 244 8.02 -23.38 26.96
C GLU A 244 7.97 -23.96 25.55
N VAL A 245 8.85 -23.46 24.70
CA VAL A 245 9.14 -24.08 23.40
C VAL A 245 9.83 -25.42 23.72
N LYS A 246 9.09 -26.52 23.58
CA LYS A 246 9.66 -27.88 23.54
C LYS A 246 10.10 -28.19 22.12
#